data_f1b406f6c97a294fa91f9c031981a701
#
_entry.id   f1b406f6c97a294fa91f9c031981a701
#
_cell.length_a   1.000
_cell.length_b   1.000
_cell.length_c   1.000
_cell.angle_alpha   90.00
_cell.angle_beta   90.00
_cell.angle_gamma   90.00
#
_symmetry.space_group_name_H-M   'P 1'
#
loop_
_entity.id
_entity.type
_entity.pdbx_description
1 polymer ?
#
loop_
_entity_poly.entity_id
_entity_poly.type
_entity_poly.pdbx_seq_one_letter_code
_entity_poly.pdbx_strand_id
1 'polypeptide(L)'
;MSTRIEKIKAEIEELRSNIATKKIEIEAAKNSVEKYKSQQDNVRNNREYDVLTKEIEFQSLEIELCEKRIKEYTATEKAKNEEIAQTGGRKAS
;
A
#
# COMPACT_ATOMS: atom_id res chain seq x y z
N MET A 1 28.60 2.99 -17.15
CA MET A 1 27.61 3.96 -17.50
C MET A 1 26.19 3.38 -17.39
N SER A 2 25.28 4.05 -16.67
CA SER A 2 23.96 3.47 -16.52
C SER A 2 23.15 3.72 -17.76
N THR A 3 22.40 2.73 -18.18
CA THR A 3 21.51 2.88 -19.30
C THR A 3 20.17 3.37 -18.79
N ARG A 4 19.34 3.82 -19.70
CA ARG A 4 17.98 4.20 -19.37
C ARG A 4 17.20 3.03 -18.79
N ILE A 5 17.42 1.85 -19.32
CA ILE A 5 16.75 0.65 -18.83
C ILE A 5 17.16 0.34 -17.41
N GLU A 6 18.43 0.47 -17.09
CA GLU A 6 18.90 0.22 -15.74
C GLU A 6 18.28 1.20 -14.76
N LYS A 7 18.15 2.45 -15.17
CA LYS A 7 17.53 3.45 -14.33
C LYS A 7 16.06 3.11 -14.08
N ILE A 8 15.36 2.70 -15.12
CA ILE A 8 13.96 2.33 -15.00
C ILE A 8 13.81 1.11 -14.08
N LYS A 9 14.69 0.14 -14.22
CA LYS A 9 14.66 -1.04 -13.36
C LYS A 9 14.86 -0.67 -11.89
N ALA A 10 15.76 0.26 -11.63
CA ALA A 10 15.97 0.73 -10.26
C ALA A 10 14.71 1.41 -9.71
N GLU A 11 14.03 2.17 -10.54
CA GLU A 11 12.80 2.81 -10.14
C GLU A 11 11.69 1.79 -9.85
N ILE A 12 11.65 0.74 -10.65
CA ILE A 12 10.69 -0.34 -10.43
C ILE A 12 10.95 -1.02 -9.09
N GLU A 13 12.21 -1.28 -8.78
CA GLU A 13 12.57 -1.90 -7.51
C GLU A 13 12.14 -1.01 -6.34
N GLU A 14 12.32 0.27 -6.48
CA GLU A 14 11.90 1.21 -5.47
C GLU A 14 10.38 1.17 -5.29
N LEU A 15 9.65 1.11 -6.40
CA LEU A 15 8.20 1.00 -6.35
C LEU A 15 7.77 -0.27 -5.65
N ARG A 16 8.41 -1.39 -5.96
CA ARG A 16 8.09 -2.66 -5.31
C ARG A 16 8.32 -2.59 -3.81
N SER A 17 9.41 -1.95 -3.42
CA SER A 17 9.71 -1.77 -2.01
C SER A 17 8.62 -0.94 -1.32
N ASN A 18 8.19 0.13 -1.98
CA ASN A 18 7.14 0.97 -1.45
C ASN A 18 5.82 0.21 -1.33
N ILE A 19 5.51 -0.61 -2.32
CA ILE A 19 4.30 -1.42 -2.29
C ILE A 19 4.35 -2.39 -1.11
N ALA A 20 5.49 -3.06 -0.93
CA ALA A 20 5.63 -4.00 0.18
C ALA A 20 5.46 -3.30 1.52
N THR A 21 6.04 -2.11 1.67
CA THR A 21 5.89 -1.34 2.88
C THR A 21 4.43 -1.01 3.16
N LYS A 22 3.72 -0.58 2.11
CA LYS A 22 2.30 -0.25 2.26
C LYS A 22 1.48 -1.47 2.63
N LYS A 23 1.81 -2.62 2.07
CA LYS A 23 1.09 -3.84 2.41
C LYS A 23 1.28 -4.20 3.88
N ILE A 24 2.49 -4.01 4.38
CA ILE A 24 2.76 -4.25 5.80
C ILE A 24 1.96 -3.28 6.67
N GLU A 25 1.89 -2.02 6.26
CA GLU A 25 1.12 -1.03 7.00
C GLU A 25 -0.36 -1.38 7.01
N ILE A 26 -0.89 -1.86 5.90
CA ILE A 26 -2.28 -2.28 5.82
C ILE A 26 -2.53 -3.44 6.79
N GLU A 27 -1.64 -4.41 6.79
CA GLU A 27 -1.77 -5.56 7.65
C GLU A 27 -1.79 -5.14 9.12
N ALA A 28 -0.88 -4.26 9.50
CA ALA A 28 -0.82 -3.74 10.85
C ALA A 28 -2.10 -2.99 11.22
N ALA A 29 -2.61 -2.19 10.29
CA ALA A 29 -3.82 -1.42 10.53
C ALA A 29 -5.03 -2.35 10.67
N LYS A 30 -5.11 -3.39 9.86
CA LYS A 30 -6.20 -4.35 9.96
C LYS A 30 -6.18 -5.07 11.30
N ASN A 31 -5.00 -5.44 11.77
CA ASN A 31 -4.87 -6.07 13.07
C ASN A 31 -5.32 -5.12 14.18
N SER A 32 -4.98 -3.85 14.06
CA SER A 32 -5.42 -2.85 15.03
C SER A 32 -6.93 -2.72 15.05
N VAL A 33 -7.55 -2.71 13.87
CA VAL A 33 -9.01 -2.61 13.77
C VAL A 33 -9.66 -3.77 14.48
N GLU A 34 -9.16 -4.99 14.24
CA GLU A 34 -9.74 -6.17 14.88
C GLU A 34 -9.61 -6.08 16.39
N LYS A 35 -8.45 -5.62 16.85
CA LYS A 35 -8.21 -5.46 18.27
C LYS A 35 -9.19 -4.47 18.89
N TYR A 36 -9.37 -3.33 18.23
CA TYR A 36 -10.30 -2.33 18.74
C TYR A 36 -11.74 -2.81 18.74
N LYS A 37 -12.13 -3.56 17.70
CA LYS A 37 -13.48 -4.12 17.66
C LYS A 37 -13.72 -5.11 18.81
N SER A 38 -12.71 -5.92 19.10
CA SER A 38 -12.79 -6.83 20.22
C SER A 38 -12.94 -6.08 21.55
N GLN A 39 -12.20 -4.97 21.68
CA GLN A 39 -12.31 -4.15 22.86
C GLN A 39 -13.69 -3.53 22.97
N GLN A 40 -14.27 -3.10 21.85
CA GLN A 40 -15.62 -2.53 21.86
C GLN A 40 -16.64 -3.51 22.40
N ASP A 41 -16.49 -4.79 22.11
CA ASP A 41 -17.41 -5.81 22.59
C ASP A 41 -17.39 -5.91 24.10
N ASN A 42 -16.31 -5.51 24.72
CA ASN A 42 -16.14 -5.62 26.17
C ASN A 42 -16.39 -4.34 26.93
N VAL A 43 -16.49 -3.20 26.24
CA VAL A 43 -16.71 -1.94 26.94
C VAL A 43 -18.17 -1.76 27.27
N ARG A 44 -18.43 -1.11 28.39
CA ARG A 44 -19.79 -0.82 28.83
C ARG A 44 -20.10 0.66 28.87
N ASN A 45 -19.04 1.45 28.67
CA ASN A 45 -19.12 2.90 28.75
C ASN A 45 -19.23 3.45 27.33
N ASN A 46 -20.23 4.29 27.08
CA ASN A 46 -20.44 4.86 25.76
C ASN A 46 -19.26 5.71 25.33
N ARG A 47 -18.63 6.40 26.25
CA ARG A 47 -17.50 7.23 25.93
C ARG A 47 -16.32 6.39 25.40
N GLU A 48 -16.03 5.30 26.06
CA GLU A 48 -14.96 4.41 25.60
C GLU A 48 -15.31 3.79 24.27
N TYR A 49 -16.56 3.44 24.09
CA TYR A 49 -17.03 2.88 22.81
C TYR A 49 -16.81 3.89 21.68
N ASP A 50 -17.14 5.16 21.92
CA ASP A 50 -16.96 6.20 20.92
C ASP A 50 -15.49 6.41 20.58
N VAL A 51 -14.62 6.38 21.58
CA VAL A 51 -13.20 6.54 21.37
C VAL A 51 -12.69 5.41 20.47
N LEU A 52 -13.11 4.19 20.76
CA LEU A 52 -12.69 3.05 19.95
C LEU A 52 -13.26 3.13 18.54
N THR A 53 -14.49 3.61 18.39
CA THR A 53 -15.07 3.80 17.07
C THR A 53 -14.24 4.77 16.23
N LYS A 54 -13.80 5.87 16.84
CA LYS A 54 -12.98 6.83 16.14
C LYS A 54 -11.62 6.24 15.75
N GLU A 55 -11.05 5.44 16.64
CA GLU A 55 -9.79 4.77 16.33
C GLU A 55 -9.95 3.81 15.15
N ILE A 56 -11.04 3.08 15.14
CA ILE A 56 -11.33 2.17 14.04
C ILE A 56 -11.49 2.93 12.73
N GLU A 57 -12.20 4.05 12.76
CA GLU A 57 -12.38 4.87 11.57
C GLU A 57 -11.05 5.41 11.07
N PHE A 58 -10.20 5.86 11.99
CA PHE A 58 -8.89 6.36 11.61
C PHE A 58 -8.06 5.28 10.93
N GLN A 59 -8.05 4.08 11.52
CA GLN A 59 -7.30 2.98 10.92
C GLN A 59 -7.88 2.58 9.57
N SER A 60 -9.19 2.61 9.44
CA SER A 60 -9.83 2.29 8.15
C SER A 60 -9.42 3.29 7.07
N LEU A 61 -9.34 4.57 7.41
CA LEU A 61 -8.88 5.57 6.46
C LEU A 61 -7.43 5.33 6.07
N GLU A 62 -6.60 4.94 7.03
CA GLU A 62 -5.20 4.62 6.73
C GLU A 62 -5.11 3.46 5.75
N ILE A 63 -5.94 2.44 5.96
CA ILE A 63 -5.97 1.30 5.06
C ILE A 63 -6.36 1.75 3.66
N GLU A 64 -7.38 2.57 3.54
CA GLU A 64 -7.82 3.06 2.23
C GLU A 64 -6.73 3.86 1.53
N LEU A 65 -6.05 4.71 2.28
CA LEU A 65 -4.96 5.50 1.71
C LEU A 65 -3.82 4.61 1.23
N CYS A 66 -3.47 3.61 2.04
CA CYS A 66 -2.42 2.68 1.64
C CYS A 66 -2.80 1.90 0.39
N GLU A 67 -4.06 1.46 0.31
CA GLU A 67 -4.53 0.74 -0.86
C GLU A 67 -4.49 1.63 -2.10
N LYS A 68 -4.87 2.88 -1.95
CA LYS A 68 -4.81 3.82 -3.05
C LYS A 68 -3.38 4.01 -3.54
N ARG A 69 -2.45 4.15 -2.59
CA ARG A 69 -1.04 4.30 -2.95
C ARG A 69 -0.52 3.07 -3.67
N ILE A 70 -0.91 1.89 -3.20
CA ILE A 70 -0.50 0.65 -3.84
C ILE A 70 -0.98 0.62 -5.28
N LYS A 71 -2.22 1.03 -5.53
CA LYS A 71 -2.73 1.08 -6.90
C LYS A 71 -1.93 2.02 -7.76
N GLU A 72 -1.57 3.18 -7.23
CA GLU A 72 -0.77 4.15 -7.96
C GLU A 72 0.61 3.60 -8.28
N TYR A 73 1.24 2.99 -7.28
CA TYR A 73 2.57 2.41 -7.50
C TYR A 73 2.52 1.26 -8.50
N THR A 74 1.49 0.43 -8.41
CA THR A 74 1.34 -0.69 -9.31
C THR A 74 1.14 -0.22 -10.76
N ALA A 75 0.33 0.80 -10.94
CA ALA A 75 0.11 1.35 -12.27
C ALA A 75 1.40 1.94 -12.83
N THR A 76 2.16 2.63 -12.01
CA THR A 76 3.43 3.20 -12.42
C THR A 76 4.42 2.10 -12.77
N GLU A 77 4.47 1.07 -11.96
CA GLU A 77 5.36 -0.07 -12.20
C GLU A 77 5.03 -0.73 -13.54
N LYS A 78 3.76 -0.92 -13.80
CA LYS A 78 3.32 -1.51 -15.06
C LYS A 78 3.74 -0.66 -16.25
N ALA A 79 3.56 0.65 -16.14
CA ALA A 79 3.96 1.56 -17.21
C ALA A 79 5.47 1.50 -17.46
N LYS A 80 6.26 1.40 -16.40
CA LYS A 80 7.71 1.32 -16.55
C LYS A 80 8.14 -0.01 -17.16
N ASN A 81 7.47 -1.09 -16.79
CA ASN A 81 7.75 -2.38 -17.40
C ASN A 81 7.45 -2.37 -18.90
N GLU A 82 6.37 -1.72 -19.27
CA GLU A 82 6.02 -1.59 -20.68
C GLU A 82 7.05 -0.75 -21.42
N GLU A 83 7.54 0.28 -20.77
CA GLU A 83 8.57 1.12 -21.37
C GLU A 83 9.84 0.33 -21.62
N ILE A 84 10.23 -0.53 -20.69
CA ILE A 84 11.39 -1.40 -20.89
C ILE A 84 11.17 -2.33 -22.08
N ALA A 85 9.98 -2.92 -22.15
CA ALA A 85 9.66 -3.85 -23.23
C ALA A 85 9.73 -3.16 -24.58
N GLN A 86 9.25 -1.93 -24.65
CA GLN A 86 9.30 -1.18 -25.91
C GLN A 86 10.69 -0.74 -26.27
N THR A 87 11.51 -0.43 -25.30
CA THR A 87 12.83 0.12 -25.53
C THR A 87 13.87 -0.96 -25.76
N GLY A 88 13.89 -1.96 -24.92
CA GLY A 88 14.98 -2.91 -24.97
C GLY A 88 14.59 -4.29 -25.38
N GLY A 89 13.38 -4.60 -25.12
CA GLY A 89 12.98 -5.94 -25.35
C GLY A 89 12.30 -6.19 -26.60
N ARG A 90 12.06 -5.21 -27.38
CA ARG A 90 11.29 -5.35 -28.35
C ARG A 90 11.59 -6.11 -29.24
N LYS A 91 11.51 -6.65 -29.52
CA LYS A 91 11.85 -7.19 -30.32
C LYS A 91 11.04 -7.63 -31.03
N ALA A 92 10.91 -7.65 -31.20
CA ALA A 92 10.38 -8.04 -31.91
C ALA A 92 9.27 -8.23 -31.89
N SER A 93 8.97 -7.99 -31.80
CA SER A 93 7.95 -8.01 -31.80
C SER A 93 7.43 -7.86 -32.38
#